data_ab843c2a4d9557a17a38b21660a40a52
#
_entry.id   ab843c2a4d9557a17a38b21660a40a52
#
_cell.length_a   1.000
_cell.length_b   1.000
_cell.length_c   1.000
_cell.angle_alpha   90.00
_cell.angle_beta   90.00
_cell.angle_gamma   90.00
#
_symmetry.space_group_name_H-M   'P 1'
#
loop_
_entity.id
_entity.type
_entity.pdbx_description
1 polymer ?
#
loop_
_entity_poly.entity_id
_entity_poly.type
_entity_poly.pdbx_seq_one_letter_code
_entity_poly.pdbx_strand_id
1 'polypeptide(L)'
;VLREADAIVREETAAAGVDRDIWQLPVVLLADVRSVGVQGDGRTYGHPIVLRPVSSEDAMTADWSRLPYDLLSRISTRITNEVREVNRVVLDITSKPPGTIEWE
;
A
#
# COMPACT_ATOMS: atom_id res chain seq x y z
N VAL A 1 13.34 2.40 3.03
CA VAL A 1 11.95 2.88 3.08
C VAL A 1 11.02 1.90 2.40
N LEU A 2 11.19 1.69 1.11
CA LEU A 2 10.28 0.79 0.37
C LEU A 2 10.37 -0.65 0.84
N ARG A 3 11.56 -1.13 1.11
CA ARG A 3 11.77 -2.51 1.58
C ARG A 3 11.08 -2.74 2.93
N GLU A 4 11.18 -1.79 3.84
CA GLU A 4 10.52 -1.89 5.15
C GLU A 4 9.00 -1.90 5.00
N ALA A 5 8.46 -1.03 4.15
CA ALA A 5 7.03 -0.98 3.91
C ALA A 5 6.53 -2.28 3.27
N ASP A 6 7.27 -2.81 2.30
CA ASP A 6 6.91 -4.06 1.64
C ASP A 6 6.91 -5.24 2.64
N ALA A 7 7.89 -5.28 3.54
CA ALA A 7 7.95 -6.32 4.56
C ALA A 7 6.74 -6.27 5.49
N ILE A 8 6.33 -5.07 5.90
CA ILE A 8 5.15 -4.89 6.75
C ILE A 8 3.89 -5.40 6.04
N VAL A 9 3.73 -5.04 4.76
CA VAL A 9 2.57 -5.49 3.98
C VAL A 9 2.53 -7.01 3.90
N ARG A 10 3.67 -7.64 3.62
CA ARG A 10 3.75 -9.11 3.54
C ARG A 10 3.42 -9.77 4.86
N GLU A 11 3.95 -9.25 5.97
CA GLU A 11 3.69 -9.82 7.28
C GLU A 11 2.21 -9.73 7.64
N GLU A 12 1.59 -8.58 7.42
CA GLU A 12 0.19 -8.38 7.78
C GLU A 12 -0.75 -9.18 6.89
N THR A 13 -0.49 -9.28 5.59
CA THR A 13 -1.34 -10.06 4.69
C THR A 13 -1.22 -11.55 4.99
N ALA A 14 -0.02 -12.04 5.30
CA ALA A 14 0.17 -13.44 5.68
C ALA A 14 -0.53 -13.74 7.00
N ALA A 15 -0.41 -12.87 8.00
CA ALA A 15 -1.06 -13.06 9.29
C ALA A 15 -2.58 -13.07 9.18
N ALA A 16 -3.13 -12.28 8.26
CA ALA A 16 -4.57 -12.23 8.01
C ALA A 16 -5.06 -13.38 7.12
N GLY A 17 -4.15 -14.15 6.52
CA GLY A 17 -4.50 -15.28 5.67
C GLY A 17 -5.04 -14.88 4.30
N VAL A 18 -4.80 -13.66 3.84
CA VAL A 18 -5.33 -13.17 2.56
C VAL A 18 -4.28 -13.17 1.45
N ASP A 19 -3.03 -13.49 1.75
CA ASP A 19 -1.96 -13.48 0.77
C ASP A 19 -2.17 -14.47 -0.37
N ARG A 20 -2.97 -15.53 -0.16
CA ARG A 20 -3.31 -16.50 -1.19
C ARG A 20 -4.32 -15.97 -2.20
N ASP A 21 -5.14 -14.99 -1.79
CA ASP A 21 -6.20 -14.43 -2.62
C ASP A 21 -5.73 -13.24 -3.43
N ILE A 22 -4.51 -12.78 -3.18
CA ILE A 22 -3.94 -11.63 -3.87
C ILE A 22 -2.93 -12.14 -4.89
N TRP A 23 -3.17 -11.81 -6.16
CA TRP A 23 -2.25 -12.19 -7.21
C TRP A 23 -0.96 -11.39 -7.15
N GLN A 24 -1.07 -10.08 -7.02
CA GLN A 24 0.06 -9.18 -6.83
C GLN A 24 -0.33 -8.07 -5.88
N LEU A 25 0.66 -7.55 -5.16
CA LEU A 25 0.46 -6.43 -4.25
C LEU A 25 1.67 -5.50 -4.35
N PRO A 26 1.79 -4.75 -5.45
CA PRO A 26 2.85 -3.74 -5.55
C PRO A 26 2.71 -2.70 -4.44
N VAL A 27 3.84 -2.35 -3.87
CA VAL A 27 3.96 -1.27 -2.90
C VAL A 27 4.82 -0.19 -3.54
N VAL A 28 4.28 1.00 -3.68
CA VAL A 28 4.91 2.08 -4.44
C VAL A 28 5.23 3.24 -3.52
N LEU A 29 6.48 3.68 -3.53
CA LEU A 29 6.89 4.89 -2.81
C LEU A 29 6.86 6.06 -3.80
N LEU A 30 6.08 7.08 -3.49
CA LEU A 30 6.05 8.30 -4.30
C LEU A 30 7.09 9.28 -3.74
N ALA A 31 8.35 9.02 -4.09
CA ALA A 31 9.49 9.75 -3.53
C ALA A 31 9.51 11.24 -3.94
N ASP A 32 8.91 11.57 -5.07
CA ASP A 32 8.86 12.94 -5.56
C ASP A 32 7.63 13.72 -5.06
N VAL A 33 6.77 13.06 -4.30
CA VAL A 33 5.56 13.67 -3.74
C VAL A 33 5.78 13.94 -2.27
N ARG A 34 5.55 15.18 -1.86
CA ARG A 34 5.65 15.54 -0.45
C ARG A 34 4.27 15.47 0.17
N SER A 35 4.13 14.66 1.22
CA SER A 35 2.90 14.51 1.96
C SER A 35 2.99 15.26 3.28
N VAL A 36 1.95 16.00 3.60
CA VAL A 36 1.88 16.75 4.85
C VAL A 36 1.31 15.84 5.94
N GLY A 37 1.98 15.80 7.08
CA GLY A 37 1.52 15.06 8.24
C GLY A 37 1.53 15.94 9.48
N VAL A 38 1.04 15.37 10.57
CA VAL A 38 1.04 16.03 11.88
C VAL A 38 1.60 15.07 12.90
N GLN A 39 2.55 15.54 13.71
CA GLN A 39 3.10 14.76 14.79
C GLN A 39 3.27 15.71 16.00
N GLY A 40 2.61 15.37 17.10
CA GLY A 40 2.54 16.27 18.24
C GLY A 40 1.83 17.56 17.84
N ASP A 41 2.41 18.70 18.15
CA ASP A 41 1.85 20.00 17.83
C ASP A 41 2.38 20.56 16.51
N GLY A 42 3.23 19.77 15.79
CA GLY A 42 3.90 20.25 14.62
C GLY A 42 3.47 19.58 13.33
N ARG A 43 3.62 20.33 12.25
CA ARG A 43 3.43 19.79 10.90
C ARG A 43 4.70 19.08 10.47
N THR A 44 4.55 17.90 9.89
CA THR A 44 5.68 17.13 9.36
C THR A 44 5.51 16.93 7.86
N TYR A 45 6.61 16.58 7.20
CA TYR A 45 6.62 16.28 5.78
C TYR A 45 7.23 14.90 5.57
N GLY A 46 6.61 14.15 4.70
CA GLY A 46 7.08 12.82 4.35
C GLY A 46 6.59 12.46 2.95
N HIS A 47 6.52 11.17 2.68
CA HIS A 47 6.08 10.68 1.37
C HIS A 47 4.94 9.71 1.53
N PRO A 48 4.04 9.61 0.52
CA PRO A 48 2.99 8.60 0.56
C PRO A 48 3.51 7.27 0.01
N ILE A 49 2.96 6.20 0.55
CA ILE A 49 3.07 4.84 0.01
C ILE A 49 1.73 4.50 -0.63
N VAL A 50 1.76 3.90 -1.80
CA VAL A 50 0.57 3.41 -2.50
C VAL A 50 0.56 1.89 -2.42
N LEU A 51 -0.58 1.33 -2.03
CA LEU A 51 -0.83 -0.10 -2.08
C LEU A 51 -1.70 -0.40 -3.30
N ARG A 52 -1.29 -1.39 -4.10
CA ARG A 52 -2.05 -1.80 -5.27
C ARG A 52 -2.33 -3.30 -5.23
N PRO A 53 -3.26 -3.73 -4.38
CA PRO A 53 -3.63 -5.15 -4.35
C PRO A 53 -4.48 -5.49 -5.56
N VAL A 54 -4.08 -6.53 -6.29
CA VAL A 54 -4.81 -6.96 -7.47
C VAL A 54 -5.07 -8.46 -7.41
N SER A 55 -6.26 -8.83 -7.87
CA SER A 55 -6.67 -10.21 -8.03
C SER A 55 -7.02 -10.42 -9.49
N SER A 56 -6.54 -11.51 -10.08
CA SER A 56 -6.82 -11.79 -11.48
C SER A 56 -6.57 -13.26 -11.77
N GLU A 57 -7.37 -13.82 -12.68
CA GLU A 57 -7.11 -15.12 -13.27
C GLU A 57 -6.37 -14.98 -14.61
N ASP A 58 -6.26 -13.75 -15.10
CA ASP A 58 -5.72 -13.44 -16.42
C ASP A 58 -4.89 -12.18 -16.32
N ALA A 59 -3.64 -12.26 -16.80
CA ALA A 59 -2.71 -11.13 -16.74
C ALA A 59 -3.15 -9.93 -17.57
N MET A 60 -4.06 -10.09 -18.52
CA MET A 60 -4.54 -9.00 -19.38
C MET A 60 -5.61 -8.16 -18.68
N THR A 61 -6.36 -8.75 -17.76
CA THR A 61 -7.37 -8.05 -16.99
C THR A 61 -7.15 -8.35 -15.52
N ALA A 62 -7.32 -7.35 -14.70
CA ALA A 62 -7.17 -7.49 -13.25
C ALA A 62 -8.10 -6.51 -12.56
N ASP A 63 -8.60 -6.90 -11.41
CA ASP A 63 -9.38 -6.02 -10.56
C ASP A 63 -8.63 -5.80 -9.26
N TRP A 64 -8.90 -4.68 -8.60
CA TRP A 64 -8.29 -4.43 -7.31
C TRP A 64 -8.90 -5.35 -6.25
N SER A 65 -8.09 -5.82 -5.32
CA SER A 65 -8.54 -6.72 -4.27
C SER A 65 -9.14 -5.92 -3.12
N ARG A 66 -10.34 -6.35 -2.66
CA ARG A 66 -11.03 -5.71 -1.54
C ARG A 66 -10.52 -6.33 -0.25
N LEU A 67 -9.43 -5.78 0.27
CA LEU A 67 -8.87 -6.25 1.53
C LEU A 67 -9.75 -5.82 2.71
N PRO A 68 -9.79 -6.60 3.80
CA PRO A 68 -10.54 -6.19 4.98
C PRO A 68 -10.08 -4.83 5.50
N TYR A 69 -11.02 -4.00 5.92
CA TYR A 69 -10.70 -2.66 6.39
C TYR A 69 -9.80 -2.65 7.62
N ASP A 70 -9.97 -3.60 8.52
CA ASP A 70 -9.11 -3.70 9.69
C ASP A 70 -7.67 -4.05 9.32
N LEU A 71 -7.48 -4.88 8.28
CA LEU A 71 -6.16 -5.17 7.75
C LEU A 71 -5.52 -3.92 7.15
N LEU A 72 -6.28 -3.18 6.35
CA LEU A 72 -5.79 -1.92 5.77
C LEU A 72 -5.40 -0.93 6.86
N SER A 73 -6.20 -0.85 7.92
CA SER A 73 -5.91 0.01 9.06
C SER A 73 -4.61 -0.39 9.76
N ARG A 74 -4.41 -1.69 9.99
CA ARG A 74 -3.17 -2.19 10.62
C ARG A 74 -1.94 -1.90 9.76
N ILE A 75 -2.05 -2.13 8.44
CA ILE A 75 -0.94 -1.86 7.52
C ILE A 75 -0.59 -0.38 7.57
N SER A 76 -1.58 0.49 7.47
CA SER A 76 -1.38 1.93 7.50
C SER A 76 -0.73 2.38 8.81
N THR A 77 -1.23 1.90 9.94
CA THR A 77 -0.71 2.25 11.25
C THR A 77 0.74 1.79 11.40
N ARG A 78 1.04 0.56 11.00
CA ARG A 78 2.40 0.04 11.10
C ARG A 78 3.37 0.80 10.20
N ILE A 79 2.98 1.03 8.95
CA ILE A 79 3.88 1.73 8.01
C ILE A 79 4.19 3.13 8.51
N THR A 80 3.16 3.88 8.90
CA THR A 80 3.38 5.26 9.33
C THR A 80 4.11 5.38 10.67
N ASN A 81 4.04 4.35 11.51
CA ASN A 81 4.76 4.34 12.77
C ASN A 81 6.19 3.80 12.65
N GLU A 82 6.42 2.84 11.78
CA GLU A 82 7.70 2.13 11.69
C GLU A 82 8.59 2.62 10.56
N VAL A 83 8.01 3.17 9.49
CA VAL A 83 8.78 3.67 8.34
C VAL A 83 8.86 5.18 8.41
N ARG A 84 10.03 5.66 8.77
CA ARG A 84 10.22 7.04 9.21
C ARG A 84 9.85 8.12 8.19
N GLU A 85 10.12 7.88 6.91
CA GLU A 85 9.90 8.87 5.86
C GLU A 85 8.49 8.81 5.27
N VAL A 86 7.66 7.90 5.77
CA VAL A 86 6.31 7.70 5.25
C VAL A 86 5.29 8.19 6.27
N ASN A 87 4.41 9.08 5.84
CA ASN A 87 3.36 9.61 6.71
C ASN A 87 1.96 9.43 6.12
N ARG A 88 1.84 8.70 5.03
CA ARG A 88 0.53 8.47 4.39
C ARG A 88 0.54 7.17 3.61
N VAL A 89 -0.54 6.42 3.75
CA VAL A 89 -0.76 5.20 2.96
C VAL A 89 -2.05 5.39 2.18
N VAL A 90 -1.99 5.15 0.87
CA VAL A 90 -3.16 5.25 -0.01
C VAL A 90 -3.38 3.92 -0.72
N LEU A 91 -4.62 3.68 -1.10
CA LEU A 91 -5.03 2.45 -1.77
C LEU A 91 -5.41 2.78 -3.21
N ASP A 92 -4.78 2.10 -4.17
CA ASP A 92 -5.13 2.22 -5.58
C ASP A 92 -6.25 1.24 -5.89
N ILE A 93 -7.41 1.76 -6.26
CA ILE A 93 -8.63 0.99 -6.52
C ILE A 93 -8.97 0.95 -8.01
N THR A 94 -7.98 1.08 -8.86
CA THR A 94 -8.18 1.09 -10.30
C THR A 94 -8.02 -0.32 -10.86
N SER A 95 -8.98 -0.75 -11.67
CA SER A 95 -8.88 -2.03 -12.36
C SER A 95 -8.00 -1.94 -13.60
N LYS A 96 -7.58 -3.06 -14.12
CA LYS A 96 -6.85 -3.16 -15.38
C LYS A 96 -7.79 -3.83 -16.40
N PRO A 97 -8.14 -3.18 -17.52
CA PRO A 97 -7.90 -1.78 -17.80
C PRO A 97 -8.78 -0.84 -16.96
N PRO A 98 -8.54 0.49 -16.88
CA PRO A 98 -7.56 1.25 -17.65
C PRO A 98 -6.18 1.37 -16.99
N GLY A 99 -6.05 1.09 -15.71
CA GLY A 99 -4.74 1.18 -15.07
C GLY A 99 -3.95 -0.11 -15.27
N THR A 100 -2.62 0.00 -15.32
CA THR A 100 -1.75 -1.17 -15.32
C THR A 100 -1.50 -1.64 -13.89
N ILE A 101 -0.94 -2.83 -13.72
CA ILE A 101 -0.58 -3.34 -12.40
C ILE A 101 0.61 -2.53 -11.88
N GLU A 102 1.62 -2.36 -12.72
CA GLU A 102 2.78 -1.55 -12.40
C GLU A 102 2.44 -0.06 -12.56
N TRP A 103 3.06 0.78 -11.73
CA TRP A 103 2.87 2.22 -11.78
C TRP A 103 3.79 2.90 -12.80
N GLU A 104 4.81 2.19 -13.24
CA GLU A 104 5.74 2.69 -14.25
C GLU A 104 6.01 1.68 -15.34
#